data_afe78179462616aa528bc2a4099f0f45
#
_entry.id   afe78179462616aa528bc2a4099f0f45
#
_cell.length_a   1.000
_cell.length_b   1.000
_cell.length_c   1.000
_cell.angle_alpha   90.00
_cell.angle_beta   90.00
_cell.angle_gamma   90.00
#
_symmetry.space_group_name_H-M   'P 1'
#
loop_
_entity.id
_entity.type
_entity.pdbx_description
1 polymer ?
#
loop_
_entity_poly.entity_id
_entity_poly.type
_entity_poly.pdbx_seq_one_letter_code
_entity_poly.pdbx_strand_id
1 'polypeptide(L)'
;MTTNTVSRKVAWLRVVTLAVAAFIFNTTEFVPVGLLSDIAHSFHMQTAQVGIMLTIYAWVVALMSLPFMLMTSQVERRKLLICLFVVFIASHVLSFLSWSFTVLVISRIGVAFAHAIFWSITASLAIRMAPAGKRAQALSLIATGTALAMVLGLPLGRIVGQYFGWRMTFFAIGIGALITLLCLIKLLPLLPSEHSGSLKSLPLLFRRPALMSIYLLTVVVVTAHYTAYSYIEPFVQNIAGFSANFATALLLLLGSAGIIGSVIFGKLGNQYASALVSTAIALLLVCLALLLPAANSEIHLGVLSIFWGIAMMIIGLGMQVKVLALAPDATDVAMALFSGIFNIGIGAGALVGNQASLHWSMSMIGYVGAVPAFAALIWSIIIFRRWPVTLEEQTQ
;
A
#
# COMPACT_ATOMS: atom_id res chain seq x y z
N MET A 1 -5.20 44.84 3.18
CA MET A 1 -4.77 43.52 2.60
C MET A 1 -6.00 42.76 2.18
N THR A 2 -6.32 42.72 0.91
CA THR A 2 -7.47 41.98 0.37
C THR A 2 -7.17 40.50 0.50
N THR A 3 -7.82 39.83 1.45
CA THR A 3 -7.86 38.36 1.51
C THR A 3 -8.55 37.85 0.26
N ASN A 4 -7.74 37.51 -0.76
CA ASN A 4 -8.25 36.75 -1.92
C ASN A 4 -8.76 35.41 -1.39
N THR A 5 -10.06 35.36 -1.06
CA THR A 5 -10.73 34.11 -0.70
C THR A 5 -10.71 33.19 -1.89
N VAL A 6 -9.85 32.16 -1.81
CA VAL A 6 -9.75 31.14 -2.85
C VAL A 6 -11.14 30.56 -3.10
N SER A 7 -11.60 30.59 -4.34
CA SER A 7 -12.89 29.98 -4.72
C SER A 7 -12.97 28.54 -4.22
N ARG A 8 -14.11 28.17 -3.63
CA ARG A 8 -14.37 26.81 -3.13
C ARG A 8 -14.13 25.74 -4.21
N LYS A 9 -14.37 26.07 -5.48
CA LYS A 9 -14.09 25.19 -6.62
C LYS A 9 -12.59 24.94 -6.78
N VAL A 10 -11.76 25.98 -6.68
CA VAL A 10 -10.28 25.84 -6.79
C VAL A 10 -9.73 25.03 -5.62
N ALA A 11 -10.23 25.23 -4.40
CA ALA A 11 -9.83 24.45 -3.24
C ALA A 11 -10.13 22.95 -3.46
N TRP A 12 -11.32 22.59 -3.94
CA TRP A 12 -11.65 21.20 -4.26
C TRP A 12 -10.81 20.64 -5.40
N LEU A 13 -10.54 21.41 -6.47
CA LEU A 13 -9.65 20.95 -7.54
C LEU A 13 -8.24 20.60 -7.04
N ARG A 14 -7.72 21.36 -6.08
CA ARG A 14 -6.43 21.05 -5.41
C ARG A 14 -6.48 19.71 -4.70
N VAL A 15 -7.52 19.46 -3.92
CA VAL A 15 -7.68 18.20 -3.17
C VAL A 15 -7.91 17.02 -4.13
N VAL A 16 -8.73 17.17 -5.16
CA VAL A 16 -8.93 16.15 -6.20
C VAL A 16 -7.61 15.80 -6.89
N THR A 17 -6.81 16.80 -7.25
CA THR A 17 -5.50 16.56 -7.89
C THR A 17 -4.55 15.80 -6.96
N LEU A 18 -4.57 16.08 -5.65
CA LEU A 18 -3.82 15.28 -4.67
C LEU A 18 -4.37 13.85 -4.52
N ALA A 19 -5.68 13.66 -4.63
CA ALA A 19 -6.29 12.32 -4.61
C ALA A 19 -5.91 11.50 -5.86
N VAL A 20 -5.87 12.15 -7.03
CA VAL A 20 -5.35 11.53 -8.26
C VAL A 20 -3.87 11.18 -8.11
N ALA A 21 -3.08 12.05 -7.47
CA ALA A 21 -1.69 11.75 -7.15
C ALA A 21 -1.59 10.50 -6.24
N ALA A 22 -2.40 10.41 -5.19
CA ALA A 22 -2.46 9.24 -4.31
C ALA A 22 -2.83 7.96 -5.08
N PHE A 23 -3.81 8.03 -5.99
CA PHE A 23 -4.15 6.93 -6.90
C PHE A 23 -2.94 6.48 -7.73
N ILE A 24 -2.21 7.41 -8.35
CA ILE A 24 -1.06 7.12 -9.22
C ILE A 24 0.09 6.49 -8.41
N PHE A 25 0.40 7.05 -7.23
CA PHE A 25 1.48 6.53 -6.38
C PHE A 25 1.18 5.11 -5.87
N ASN A 26 -0.04 4.82 -5.46
CA ASN A 26 -0.41 3.45 -5.07
C ASN A 26 -0.50 2.50 -6.27
N THR A 27 -1.00 2.97 -7.41
CA THR A 27 -1.03 2.13 -8.62
C THR A 27 0.37 1.65 -8.99
N THR A 28 1.38 2.52 -8.98
CA THR A 28 2.76 2.13 -9.30
C THR A 28 3.36 1.15 -8.28
N GLU A 29 2.92 1.19 -7.04
CA GLU A 29 3.35 0.26 -6.00
C GLU A 29 2.87 -1.17 -6.30
N PHE A 30 1.59 -1.33 -6.65
CA PHE A 30 0.96 -2.65 -6.78
C PHE A 30 1.03 -3.25 -8.18
N VAL A 31 1.11 -2.44 -9.23
CA VAL A 31 1.13 -2.90 -10.63
C VAL A 31 2.18 -3.98 -10.92
N PRO A 32 3.42 -3.91 -10.38
CA PRO A 32 4.43 -4.95 -10.65
C PRO A 32 4.00 -6.36 -10.23
N VAL A 33 3.14 -6.49 -9.21
CA VAL A 33 2.58 -7.79 -8.79
C VAL A 33 1.79 -8.45 -9.92
N GLY A 34 1.06 -7.65 -10.67
CA GLY A 34 0.28 -8.12 -11.81
C GLY A 34 1.07 -8.31 -13.11
N LEU A 35 2.35 -7.92 -13.16
CA LEU A 35 3.19 -7.94 -14.36
C LEU A 35 4.43 -8.84 -14.21
N LEU A 36 4.53 -9.60 -13.11
CA LEU A 36 5.73 -10.35 -12.76
C LEU A 36 6.12 -11.36 -13.84
N SER A 37 5.15 -12.11 -14.38
CA SER A 37 5.39 -13.09 -15.45
C SER A 37 5.85 -12.44 -16.74
N ASP A 38 5.23 -11.32 -17.13
CA ASP A 38 5.58 -10.59 -18.35
C ASP A 38 6.99 -10.00 -18.28
N ILE A 39 7.35 -9.45 -17.11
CA ILE A 39 8.70 -8.90 -16.86
C ILE A 39 9.74 -10.03 -16.87
N ALA A 40 9.45 -11.16 -16.22
CA ALA A 40 10.33 -12.32 -16.16
C ALA A 40 10.61 -12.87 -17.56
N HIS A 41 9.56 -13.05 -18.36
CA HIS A 41 9.67 -13.50 -19.74
C HIS A 41 10.53 -12.53 -20.58
N SER A 42 10.32 -11.22 -20.43
CA SER A 42 11.04 -10.18 -21.18
C SER A 42 12.55 -10.15 -20.90
N PHE A 43 12.98 -10.51 -19.69
CA PHE A 43 14.39 -10.57 -19.30
C PHE A 43 14.98 -11.99 -19.25
N HIS A 44 14.23 -13.00 -19.70
CA HIS A 44 14.63 -14.43 -19.63
C HIS A 44 15.03 -14.89 -18.23
N MET A 45 14.26 -14.43 -17.22
CA MET A 45 14.49 -14.71 -15.80
C MET A 45 13.34 -15.55 -15.23
N GLN A 46 13.60 -16.21 -14.11
CA GLN A 46 12.52 -16.84 -13.34
C GLN A 46 11.67 -15.75 -12.66
N THR A 47 10.36 -15.97 -12.57
CA THR A 47 9.42 -15.02 -11.93
C THR A 47 9.80 -14.72 -10.47
N ALA A 48 10.29 -15.75 -9.76
CA ALA A 48 10.79 -15.59 -8.41
C ALA A 48 11.99 -14.61 -8.34
N GLN A 49 12.94 -14.71 -9.28
CA GLN A 49 14.09 -13.80 -9.33
C GLN A 49 13.65 -12.35 -9.57
N VAL A 50 12.68 -12.12 -10.43
CA VAL A 50 12.12 -10.79 -10.70
C VAL A 50 11.40 -10.23 -9.49
N GLY A 51 10.77 -11.08 -8.69
CA GLY A 51 10.06 -10.69 -7.48
C GLY A 51 10.91 -9.96 -6.44
N ILE A 52 12.26 -10.09 -6.47
CA ILE A 52 13.16 -9.35 -5.57
C ILE A 52 13.01 -7.82 -5.71
N MET A 53 12.56 -7.33 -6.87
CA MET A 53 12.33 -5.89 -7.05
C MET A 53 11.20 -5.36 -6.13
N LEU A 54 10.21 -6.19 -5.77
CA LEU A 54 9.14 -5.85 -4.83
C LEU A 54 9.70 -5.65 -3.43
N THR A 55 10.59 -6.55 -3.00
CA THR A 55 11.30 -6.44 -1.72
C THR A 55 12.16 -5.18 -1.66
N ILE A 56 12.98 -4.94 -2.70
CA ILE A 56 13.86 -3.77 -2.76
C ILE A 56 13.03 -2.49 -2.70
N TYR A 57 11.96 -2.39 -3.47
CA TYR A 57 11.07 -1.24 -3.48
C TYR A 57 10.50 -0.96 -2.08
N ALA A 58 9.86 -1.95 -1.48
CA ALA A 58 9.19 -1.80 -0.19
C ALA A 58 10.19 -1.44 0.94
N TRP A 59 11.36 -2.06 0.97
CA TRP A 59 12.36 -1.75 1.97
C TRP A 59 13.03 -0.40 1.77
N VAL A 60 13.21 0.04 0.53
CA VAL A 60 13.66 1.41 0.26
C VAL A 60 12.63 2.42 0.76
N VAL A 61 11.34 2.21 0.50
CA VAL A 61 10.26 3.05 1.06
C VAL A 61 10.32 3.06 2.58
N ALA A 62 10.40 1.89 3.21
CA ALA A 62 10.43 1.76 4.67
C ALA A 62 11.62 2.49 5.30
N LEU A 63 12.81 2.25 4.78
CA LEU A 63 14.06 2.81 5.32
C LEU A 63 14.21 4.31 5.06
N MET A 64 13.68 4.80 3.92
CA MET A 64 13.86 6.19 3.52
C MET A 64 12.74 7.12 3.96
N SER A 65 11.56 6.62 4.37
CA SER A 65 10.43 7.45 4.77
C SER A 65 10.78 8.42 5.90
N LEU A 66 11.36 7.94 6.99
CA LEU A 66 11.75 8.77 8.12
C LEU A 66 12.94 9.69 7.81
N PRO A 67 14.09 9.21 7.26
CA PRO A 67 15.20 10.07 6.88
C PRO A 67 14.78 11.19 5.91
N PHE A 68 14.04 10.86 4.87
CA PHE A 68 13.63 11.87 3.88
C PHE A 68 12.61 12.87 4.44
N MET A 69 11.70 12.45 5.31
CA MET A 69 10.81 13.37 6.02
C MET A 69 11.63 14.42 6.78
N LEU A 70 12.71 14.01 7.43
CA LEU A 70 13.60 14.91 8.19
C LEU A 70 14.40 15.84 7.29
N MET A 71 15.06 15.28 6.28
CA MET A 71 15.88 16.06 5.36
C MET A 71 15.07 17.10 4.60
N THR A 72 13.80 16.81 4.32
CA THR A 72 12.91 17.71 3.58
C THR A 72 12.00 18.56 4.48
N SER A 73 12.18 18.47 5.81
CA SER A 73 11.32 19.14 6.79
C SER A 73 11.21 20.65 6.59
N GLN A 74 12.29 21.31 6.17
CA GLN A 74 12.37 22.76 5.94
C GLN A 74 12.05 23.17 4.48
N VAL A 75 11.87 22.20 3.58
CA VAL A 75 11.62 22.51 2.17
C VAL A 75 10.16 22.95 1.97
N GLU A 76 9.96 24.03 1.20
CA GLU A 76 8.65 24.52 0.80
C GLU A 76 7.88 23.39 0.08
N ARG A 77 6.63 23.13 0.51
CA ARG A 77 5.88 21.91 0.16
C ARG A 77 5.52 21.79 -1.32
N ARG A 78 5.24 22.93 -2.00
CA ARG A 78 4.99 22.92 -3.44
C ARG A 78 6.25 22.55 -4.22
N LYS A 79 7.40 23.12 -3.86
CA LYS A 79 8.69 22.79 -4.50
C LYS A 79 9.04 21.32 -4.28
N LEU A 80 8.87 20.84 -3.04
CA LEU A 80 9.13 19.44 -2.70
C LEU A 80 8.24 18.52 -3.54
N LEU A 81 6.95 18.81 -3.65
CA LEU A 81 6.00 18.00 -4.43
C LEU A 81 6.37 18.01 -5.93
N ILE A 82 6.79 19.13 -6.49
CA ILE A 82 7.28 19.21 -7.88
C ILE A 82 8.53 18.35 -8.05
N CYS A 83 9.51 18.47 -7.17
CA CYS A 83 10.75 17.68 -7.23
C CYS A 83 10.47 16.17 -7.18
N LEU A 84 9.61 15.71 -6.26
CA LEU A 84 9.31 14.29 -6.17
C LEU A 84 8.55 13.76 -7.38
N PHE A 85 7.65 14.57 -7.99
CA PHE A 85 7.00 14.20 -9.24
C PHE A 85 7.96 14.14 -10.42
N VAL A 86 8.94 15.04 -10.49
CA VAL A 86 10.00 14.99 -11.51
C VAL A 86 10.81 13.70 -11.38
N VAL A 87 11.25 13.36 -10.16
CA VAL A 87 11.95 12.08 -9.89
C VAL A 87 11.08 10.89 -10.25
N PHE A 88 9.80 10.91 -9.88
CA PHE A 88 8.83 9.85 -10.16
C PHE A 88 8.66 9.66 -11.69
N ILE A 89 8.43 10.73 -12.44
CA ILE A 89 8.27 10.69 -13.90
C ILE A 89 9.57 10.21 -14.57
N ALA A 90 10.73 10.75 -14.20
CA ALA A 90 12.02 10.32 -14.73
C ALA A 90 12.25 8.82 -14.48
N SER A 91 11.90 8.34 -13.29
CA SER A 91 11.98 6.93 -12.93
C SER A 91 11.05 6.06 -13.78
N HIS A 92 9.83 6.52 -14.10
CA HIS A 92 8.90 5.81 -14.98
C HIS A 92 9.36 5.78 -16.43
N VAL A 93 9.96 6.87 -16.91
CA VAL A 93 10.62 6.90 -18.22
C VAL A 93 11.78 5.89 -18.25
N LEU A 94 12.59 5.82 -17.20
CA LEU A 94 13.66 4.85 -17.08
C LEU A 94 13.11 3.39 -17.01
N SER A 95 11.97 3.16 -16.33
CA SER A 95 11.29 1.85 -16.35
C SER A 95 10.84 1.46 -17.75
N PHE A 96 10.27 2.40 -18.51
CA PHE A 96 9.85 2.17 -19.88
C PHE A 96 11.05 1.82 -20.80
N LEU A 97 12.16 2.55 -20.66
CA LEU A 97 13.37 2.38 -21.46
C LEU A 97 14.27 1.24 -20.97
N SER A 98 13.94 0.56 -19.88
CA SER A 98 14.82 -0.41 -19.23
C SER A 98 15.25 -1.54 -20.19
N TRP A 99 16.54 -1.62 -20.47
CA TRP A 99 17.18 -2.62 -21.32
C TRP A 99 17.71 -3.82 -20.52
N SER A 100 17.71 -3.73 -19.18
CA SER A 100 18.09 -4.81 -18.28
C SER A 100 17.26 -4.79 -17.02
N PHE A 101 17.19 -5.91 -16.34
CA PHE A 101 16.50 -6.00 -15.03
C PHE A 101 17.13 -5.06 -13.98
N THR A 102 18.45 -4.92 -13.97
CA THR A 102 19.13 -3.98 -13.06
C THR A 102 18.66 -2.55 -13.26
N VAL A 103 18.52 -2.09 -14.51
CA VAL A 103 18.02 -0.75 -14.82
C VAL A 103 16.57 -0.58 -14.36
N LEU A 104 15.74 -1.61 -14.53
CA LEU A 104 14.38 -1.61 -14.00
C LEU A 104 14.38 -1.48 -12.46
N VAL A 105 15.24 -2.22 -11.76
CA VAL A 105 15.37 -2.12 -10.28
C VAL A 105 15.81 -0.72 -9.85
N ILE A 106 16.82 -0.13 -10.54
CA ILE A 106 17.25 1.25 -10.25
C ILE A 106 16.10 2.24 -10.44
N SER A 107 15.32 2.10 -11.51
CA SER A 107 14.16 2.95 -11.73
C SER A 107 13.11 2.79 -10.62
N ARG A 108 12.89 1.57 -10.13
CA ARG A 108 11.98 1.30 -9.00
C ARG A 108 12.47 1.91 -7.69
N ILE A 109 13.77 1.94 -7.44
CA ILE A 109 14.37 2.66 -6.29
C ILE A 109 14.08 4.16 -6.40
N GLY A 110 14.19 4.76 -7.57
CA GLY A 110 13.83 6.17 -7.79
C GLY A 110 12.35 6.45 -7.49
N VAL A 111 11.45 5.55 -7.94
CA VAL A 111 10.01 5.62 -7.60
C VAL A 111 9.81 5.51 -6.09
N ALA A 112 10.51 4.58 -5.42
CA ALA A 112 10.41 4.37 -3.97
C ALA A 112 10.84 5.61 -3.17
N PHE A 113 11.87 6.33 -3.61
CA PHE A 113 12.27 7.60 -3.00
C PHE A 113 11.17 8.67 -3.08
N ALA A 114 10.57 8.84 -4.27
CA ALA A 114 9.46 9.76 -4.43
C ALA A 114 8.25 9.35 -3.57
N HIS A 115 7.94 8.05 -3.51
CA HIS A 115 6.84 7.48 -2.73
C HIS A 115 7.02 7.72 -1.22
N ALA A 116 8.23 7.49 -0.69
CA ALA A 116 8.54 7.70 0.73
C ALA A 116 8.28 9.14 1.19
N ILE A 117 8.62 10.14 0.36
CA ILE A 117 8.37 11.55 0.65
C ILE A 117 6.89 11.90 0.45
N PHE A 118 6.28 11.40 -0.61
CA PHE A 118 4.89 11.72 -0.96
C PHE A 118 3.94 11.47 0.21
N TRP A 119 3.98 10.29 0.81
CA TRP A 119 3.10 9.95 1.91
C TRP A 119 3.37 10.72 3.20
N SER A 120 4.59 11.20 3.41
CA SER A 120 4.92 12.01 4.59
C SER A 120 4.27 13.40 4.56
N ILE A 121 3.91 13.91 3.38
CA ILE A 121 3.40 15.28 3.22
C ILE A 121 1.95 15.37 2.73
N THR A 122 1.42 14.30 2.12
CA THR A 122 0.13 14.35 1.40
C THR A 122 -1.05 14.66 2.31
N ALA A 123 -1.12 14.05 3.50
CA ALA A 123 -2.22 14.28 4.44
C ALA A 123 -2.26 15.75 4.91
N SER A 124 -1.12 16.32 5.29
CA SER A 124 -1.02 17.72 5.72
C SER A 124 -1.36 18.69 4.58
N LEU A 125 -0.91 18.40 3.35
CA LEU A 125 -1.26 19.18 2.17
C LEU A 125 -2.77 19.13 1.89
N ALA A 126 -3.40 17.97 1.97
CA ALA A 126 -4.84 17.83 1.77
C ALA A 126 -5.64 18.69 2.76
N ILE A 127 -5.25 18.68 4.04
CA ILE A 127 -5.88 19.50 5.09
C ILE A 127 -5.70 20.99 4.80
N ARG A 128 -4.51 21.42 4.41
CA ARG A 128 -4.20 22.84 4.13
C ARG A 128 -4.90 23.36 2.86
N MET A 129 -5.16 22.47 1.89
CA MET A 129 -5.85 22.81 0.64
C MET A 129 -7.36 22.70 0.72
N ALA A 130 -7.88 22.05 1.76
CA ALA A 130 -9.30 21.83 1.95
C ALA A 130 -10.08 23.15 2.05
N PRO A 131 -11.31 23.23 1.49
CA PRO A 131 -12.22 24.33 1.80
C PRO A 131 -12.47 24.43 3.31
N ALA A 132 -12.79 25.64 3.79
CA ALA A 132 -13.09 25.88 5.20
C ALA A 132 -14.15 24.88 5.72
N GLY A 133 -13.88 24.24 6.87
CA GLY A 133 -14.76 23.25 7.49
C GLY A 133 -14.81 21.89 6.79
N LYS A 134 -13.97 21.60 5.76
CA LYS A 134 -14.04 20.37 4.95
C LYS A 134 -12.78 19.49 5.04
N ARG A 135 -11.98 19.65 6.10
CA ARG A 135 -10.71 18.90 6.30
C ARG A 135 -10.90 17.38 6.28
N ALA A 136 -11.90 16.88 7.00
CA ALA A 136 -12.20 15.44 7.02
C ALA A 136 -12.59 14.90 5.65
N GLN A 137 -13.37 15.66 4.87
CA GLN A 137 -13.74 15.28 3.50
C GLN A 137 -12.54 15.28 2.55
N ALA A 138 -11.58 16.18 2.73
CA ALA A 138 -10.35 16.20 1.95
C ALA A 138 -9.50 14.95 2.22
N LEU A 139 -9.32 14.56 3.47
CA LEU A 139 -8.63 13.32 3.85
C LEU A 139 -9.35 12.07 3.31
N SER A 140 -10.68 12.05 3.41
CA SER A 140 -11.49 10.97 2.84
C SER A 140 -11.31 10.83 1.33
N LEU A 141 -11.14 11.94 0.60
CA LEU A 141 -10.91 11.90 -0.83
C LEU A 141 -9.53 11.32 -1.19
N ILE A 142 -8.49 11.63 -0.40
CA ILE A 142 -7.16 10.99 -0.53
C ILE A 142 -7.27 9.47 -0.29
N ALA A 143 -7.96 9.08 0.77
CA ALA A 143 -8.18 7.66 1.08
C ALA A 143 -8.97 6.95 -0.05
N THR A 144 -9.93 7.63 -0.65
CA THR A 144 -10.66 7.11 -1.83
C THR A 144 -9.71 6.89 -3.01
N GLY A 145 -8.79 7.83 -3.29
CA GLY A 145 -7.78 7.66 -4.34
C GLY A 145 -6.91 6.42 -4.09
N THR A 146 -6.48 6.21 -2.85
CA THR A 146 -5.74 5.01 -2.43
C THR A 146 -6.55 3.72 -2.63
N ALA A 147 -7.80 3.70 -2.20
CA ALA A 147 -8.68 2.54 -2.34
C ALA A 147 -8.95 2.21 -3.82
N LEU A 148 -9.18 3.24 -4.65
CA LEU A 148 -9.37 3.06 -6.08
C LEU A 148 -8.12 2.49 -6.77
N ALA A 149 -6.91 2.83 -6.30
CA ALA A 149 -5.68 2.25 -6.83
C ALA A 149 -5.59 0.73 -6.57
N MET A 150 -6.01 0.29 -5.40
CA MET A 150 -6.07 -1.14 -5.06
C MET A 150 -7.09 -1.89 -5.91
N VAL A 151 -8.25 -1.28 -6.16
CA VAL A 151 -9.35 -1.92 -6.90
C VAL A 151 -9.15 -1.86 -8.41
N LEU A 152 -8.74 -0.71 -8.93
CA LEU A 152 -8.67 -0.44 -10.37
C LEU A 152 -7.24 -0.31 -10.90
N GLY A 153 -6.32 0.26 -10.09
CA GLY A 153 -4.97 0.61 -10.55
C GLY A 153 -4.19 -0.62 -11.02
N LEU A 154 -4.16 -1.67 -10.20
CA LEU A 154 -3.45 -2.90 -10.55
C LEU A 154 -4.10 -3.62 -11.76
N PRO A 155 -5.42 -3.89 -11.81
CA PRO A 155 -6.03 -4.53 -12.98
C PRO A 155 -5.90 -3.69 -14.26
N LEU A 156 -6.10 -2.38 -14.19
CA LEU A 156 -5.92 -1.50 -15.36
C LEU A 156 -4.47 -1.52 -15.85
N GLY A 157 -3.51 -1.45 -14.93
CA GLY A 157 -2.10 -1.54 -15.27
C GLY A 157 -1.74 -2.88 -15.92
N ARG A 158 -2.34 -3.98 -15.43
CA ARG A 158 -2.18 -5.30 -16.02
C ARG A 158 -2.81 -5.38 -17.42
N ILE A 159 -4.00 -4.85 -17.62
CA ILE A 159 -4.66 -4.81 -18.95
C ILE A 159 -3.75 -4.07 -19.95
N VAL A 160 -3.24 -2.88 -19.59
CA VAL A 160 -2.30 -2.16 -20.45
C VAL A 160 -1.06 -3.01 -20.74
N GLY A 161 -0.53 -3.71 -19.73
CA GLY A 161 0.62 -4.59 -19.87
C GLY A 161 0.37 -5.78 -20.81
N GLN A 162 -0.80 -6.40 -20.72
CA GLN A 162 -1.19 -7.53 -21.57
C GLN A 162 -1.34 -7.14 -23.05
N TYR A 163 -1.95 -5.98 -23.36
CA TYR A 163 -2.22 -5.57 -24.74
C TYR A 163 -1.07 -4.79 -25.39
N PHE A 164 -0.31 -4.03 -24.62
CA PHE A 164 0.73 -3.13 -25.16
C PHE A 164 2.13 -3.43 -24.61
N GLY A 165 2.27 -4.44 -23.78
CA GLY A 165 3.51 -4.81 -23.10
C GLY A 165 3.70 -4.05 -21.75
N TRP A 166 4.34 -4.71 -20.80
CA TRP A 166 4.51 -4.23 -19.43
C TRP A 166 5.22 -2.86 -19.33
N ARG A 167 6.12 -2.56 -20.26
CA ARG A 167 6.80 -1.25 -20.34
C ARG A 167 5.83 -0.11 -20.55
N MET A 168 4.79 -0.32 -21.37
CA MET A 168 3.76 0.68 -21.62
C MET A 168 2.90 1.00 -20.38
N THR A 169 2.76 0.06 -19.46
CA THR A 169 2.10 0.33 -18.17
C THR A 169 2.86 1.38 -17.37
N PHE A 170 4.18 1.25 -17.25
CA PHE A 170 4.99 2.24 -16.55
C PHE A 170 5.01 3.59 -17.28
N PHE A 171 5.03 3.57 -18.61
CA PHE A 171 4.93 4.80 -19.41
C PHE A 171 3.59 5.50 -19.20
N ALA A 172 2.48 4.78 -19.22
CA ALA A 172 1.14 5.32 -18.98
C ALA A 172 1.02 5.94 -17.57
N ILE A 173 1.58 5.30 -16.55
CA ILE A 173 1.66 5.85 -15.19
C ILE A 173 2.49 7.15 -15.19
N GLY A 174 3.61 7.16 -15.89
CA GLY A 174 4.46 8.35 -16.07
C GLY A 174 3.71 9.51 -16.73
N ILE A 175 2.92 9.25 -17.76
CA ILE A 175 2.06 10.26 -18.43
C ILE A 175 0.99 10.76 -17.46
N GLY A 176 0.30 9.87 -16.73
CA GLY A 176 -0.66 10.28 -15.70
C GLY A 176 -0.04 11.17 -14.63
N ALA A 177 1.19 10.83 -14.19
CA ALA A 177 1.95 11.64 -13.26
C ALA A 177 2.34 13.01 -13.85
N LEU A 178 2.72 13.07 -15.13
CA LEU A 178 3.03 14.34 -15.81
C LEU A 178 1.81 15.26 -15.89
N ILE A 179 0.66 14.72 -16.28
CA ILE A 179 -0.60 15.48 -16.31
C ILE A 179 -0.93 16.02 -14.91
N THR A 180 -0.80 15.16 -13.89
CA THR A 180 -1.05 15.54 -12.49
C THR A 180 -0.07 16.61 -12.02
N LEU A 181 1.22 16.51 -12.37
CA LEU A 181 2.23 17.53 -12.08
C LEU A 181 1.87 18.88 -12.70
N LEU A 182 1.45 18.91 -13.97
CA LEU A 182 1.04 20.16 -14.62
C LEU A 182 -0.18 20.79 -13.93
N CYS A 183 -1.13 19.98 -13.48
CA CYS A 183 -2.26 20.46 -12.67
C CYS A 183 -1.78 21.02 -11.32
N LEU A 184 -0.87 20.32 -10.62
CA LEU A 184 -0.31 20.76 -9.33
C LEU A 184 0.44 22.09 -9.47
N ILE A 185 1.27 22.25 -10.50
CA ILE A 185 2.01 23.49 -10.74
C ILE A 185 1.06 24.69 -10.92
N LYS A 186 -0.07 24.49 -11.61
CA LYS A 186 -1.07 25.53 -11.85
C LYS A 186 -1.95 25.83 -10.63
N LEU A 187 -2.29 24.81 -9.86
CA LEU A 187 -3.29 24.91 -8.80
C LEU A 187 -2.71 25.22 -7.42
N LEU A 188 -1.51 24.72 -7.10
CA LEU A 188 -0.93 24.87 -5.77
C LEU A 188 -0.31 26.25 -5.57
N PRO A 189 -0.66 26.96 -4.51
CA PRO A 189 0.04 28.16 -4.09
C PRO A 189 1.41 27.82 -3.47
N LEU A 190 2.19 28.83 -3.14
CA LEU A 190 3.36 28.65 -2.28
C LEU A 190 2.90 28.16 -0.89
N LEU A 191 3.52 27.10 -0.41
CA LEU A 191 3.17 26.42 0.82
C LEU A 191 4.40 26.28 1.72
N PRO A 192 4.69 27.26 2.58
CA PRO A 192 5.77 27.17 3.56
C PRO A 192 5.67 25.88 4.37
N SER A 193 6.81 25.34 4.78
CA SER A 193 6.82 24.20 5.68
C SER A 193 6.25 24.63 7.02
N GLU A 194 5.17 23.98 7.44
CA GLU A 194 4.63 24.07 8.79
C GLU A 194 5.03 22.80 9.51
N HIS A 195 5.23 22.88 10.82
CA HIS A 195 5.77 21.85 11.72
C HIS A 195 5.61 20.41 11.23
N SER A 196 6.70 19.83 10.74
CA SER A 196 6.85 18.39 10.60
C SER A 196 6.95 17.80 12.01
N GLY A 197 6.25 16.70 12.29
CA GLY A 197 6.17 16.06 13.59
C GLY A 197 7.54 15.94 14.29
N SER A 198 7.57 16.06 15.61
CA SER A 198 8.81 16.08 16.38
C SER A 198 9.37 14.69 16.57
N LEU A 199 10.63 14.47 16.19
CA LEU A 199 11.41 13.27 16.54
C LEU A 199 11.48 13.00 18.05
N LYS A 200 11.23 14.02 18.87
CA LYS A 200 11.19 13.88 20.34
C LYS A 200 10.11 12.90 20.80
N SER A 201 9.08 12.65 19.99
CA SER A 201 8.03 11.68 20.28
C SER A 201 8.47 10.22 20.05
N LEU A 202 9.49 9.96 19.22
CA LEU A 202 9.92 8.59 18.90
C LEU A 202 10.30 7.76 20.12
N PRO A 203 11.18 8.23 21.04
CA PRO A 203 11.56 7.42 22.21
C PRO A 203 10.36 7.10 23.11
N LEU A 204 9.36 8.01 23.15
CA LEU A 204 8.14 7.80 23.92
C LEU A 204 7.25 6.71 23.29
N LEU A 205 7.07 6.75 21.97
CA LEU A 205 6.29 5.76 21.26
C LEU A 205 6.90 4.34 21.38
N PHE A 206 8.23 4.22 21.27
CA PHE A 206 8.92 2.94 21.41
C PHE A 206 8.84 2.34 22.84
N ARG A 207 8.52 3.15 23.85
CA ARG A 207 8.28 2.68 25.22
C ARG A 207 6.86 2.19 25.46
N ARG A 208 5.95 2.26 24.48
CA ARG A 208 4.56 1.80 24.60
C ARG A 208 4.45 0.33 24.19
N PRO A 209 4.36 -0.64 25.11
CA PRO A 209 4.39 -2.04 24.75
C PRO A 209 3.18 -2.48 23.91
N ALA A 210 2.01 -1.89 24.13
CA ALA A 210 0.83 -2.15 23.33
C ALA A 210 1.02 -1.71 21.87
N LEU A 211 1.56 -0.50 21.64
CA LEU A 211 1.83 0.02 20.30
C LEU A 211 2.89 -0.82 19.58
N MET A 212 3.98 -1.17 20.28
CA MET A 212 5.04 -2.03 19.73
C MET A 212 4.52 -3.41 19.37
N SER A 213 3.59 -3.95 20.16
CA SER A 213 2.94 -5.24 19.87
C SER A 213 2.05 -5.16 18.62
N ILE A 214 1.34 -4.05 18.39
CA ILE A 214 0.56 -3.83 17.15
C ILE A 214 1.51 -3.70 15.95
N TYR A 215 2.63 -2.98 16.08
CA TYR A 215 3.62 -2.87 15.02
C TYR A 215 4.22 -4.24 14.65
N LEU A 216 4.59 -5.05 15.63
CA LEU A 216 5.09 -6.40 15.38
C LEU A 216 4.01 -7.27 14.71
N LEU A 217 2.77 -7.22 15.20
CA LEU A 217 1.65 -7.93 14.57
C LEU A 217 1.46 -7.50 13.11
N THR A 218 1.59 -6.21 12.83
CA THR A 218 1.50 -5.67 11.46
C THR A 218 2.59 -6.27 10.56
N VAL A 219 3.85 -6.27 11.00
CA VAL A 219 4.95 -6.90 10.22
C VAL A 219 4.62 -8.35 9.91
N VAL A 220 4.23 -9.14 10.92
CA VAL A 220 4.02 -10.58 10.76
C VAL A 220 2.83 -10.89 9.83
N VAL A 221 1.69 -10.21 10.01
CA VAL A 221 0.50 -10.46 9.20
C VAL A 221 0.66 -9.96 7.76
N VAL A 222 1.33 -8.83 7.57
CA VAL A 222 1.62 -8.30 6.23
C VAL A 222 2.63 -9.20 5.52
N THR A 223 3.66 -9.70 6.23
CA THR A 223 4.58 -10.72 5.69
C THR A 223 3.81 -11.96 5.23
N ALA A 224 2.89 -12.48 6.05
CA ALA A 224 2.06 -13.63 5.69
C ALA A 224 1.30 -13.39 4.37
N HIS A 225 0.61 -12.27 4.27
CA HIS A 225 -0.15 -11.90 3.08
C HIS A 225 0.73 -11.79 1.85
N TYR A 226 1.81 -10.99 1.91
CA TYR A 226 2.65 -10.71 0.75
C TYR A 226 3.54 -11.88 0.34
N THR A 227 3.73 -12.89 1.18
CA THR A 227 4.38 -14.15 0.79
C THR A 227 3.66 -14.83 -0.37
N ALA A 228 2.33 -14.81 -0.37
CA ALA A 228 1.52 -15.37 -1.46
C ALA A 228 1.07 -14.30 -2.47
N TYR A 229 0.62 -13.14 -1.99
CA TYR A 229 0.06 -12.09 -2.84
C TYR A 229 1.05 -11.54 -3.87
N SER A 230 2.34 -11.41 -3.50
CA SER A 230 3.38 -10.93 -4.42
C SER A 230 3.55 -11.81 -5.66
N TYR A 231 3.18 -13.08 -5.57
CA TYR A 231 3.33 -14.09 -6.63
C TYR A 231 1.99 -14.68 -7.08
N ILE A 232 0.87 -14.04 -6.73
CA ILE A 232 -0.47 -14.58 -7.06
C ILE A 232 -0.71 -14.67 -8.57
N GLU A 233 -0.22 -13.68 -9.32
CA GLU A 233 -0.35 -13.66 -10.76
C GLU A 233 0.38 -14.85 -11.42
N PRO A 234 1.68 -15.07 -11.19
CA PRO A 234 2.36 -16.25 -11.73
C PRO A 234 1.86 -17.57 -11.14
N PHE A 235 1.37 -17.59 -9.89
CA PHE A 235 0.73 -18.77 -9.32
C PHE A 235 -0.51 -19.18 -10.12
N VAL A 236 -1.37 -18.22 -10.45
CA VAL A 236 -2.60 -18.46 -11.23
C VAL A 236 -2.27 -19.00 -12.62
N GLN A 237 -1.26 -18.46 -13.28
CA GLN A 237 -0.91 -18.87 -14.63
C GLN A 237 -0.08 -20.17 -14.68
N ASN A 238 0.95 -20.29 -13.84
CA ASN A 238 1.94 -21.36 -13.96
C ASN A 238 1.63 -22.58 -13.07
N ILE A 239 0.92 -22.39 -11.94
CA ILE A 239 0.56 -23.48 -11.02
C ILE A 239 -0.87 -23.92 -11.25
N ALA A 240 -1.84 -22.99 -11.25
CA ALA A 240 -3.24 -23.31 -11.51
C ALA A 240 -3.53 -23.56 -13.01
N GLY A 241 -2.69 -23.06 -13.92
CA GLY A 241 -2.83 -23.24 -15.37
C GLY A 241 -3.97 -22.41 -15.98
N PHE A 242 -4.43 -21.35 -15.27
CA PHE A 242 -5.50 -20.50 -15.75
C PHE A 242 -4.99 -19.36 -16.63
N SER A 243 -5.90 -18.73 -17.37
CA SER A 243 -5.57 -17.68 -18.32
C SER A 243 -5.06 -16.40 -17.64
N ALA A 244 -4.29 -15.61 -18.38
CA ALA A 244 -3.87 -14.27 -17.96
C ALA A 244 -5.06 -13.35 -17.69
N ASN A 245 -6.17 -13.51 -18.43
CA ASN A 245 -7.41 -12.76 -18.20
C ASN A 245 -8.06 -13.13 -16.86
N PHE A 246 -8.05 -14.41 -16.50
CA PHE A 246 -8.53 -14.85 -15.19
C PHE A 246 -7.65 -14.29 -14.07
N ALA A 247 -6.32 -14.27 -14.22
CA ALA A 247 -5.44 -13.65 -13.23
C ALA A 247 -5.78 -12.16 -13.03
N THR A 248 -6.09 -11.43 -14.11
CA THR A 248 -6.53 -10.04 -14.03
C THR A 248 -7.88 -9.90 -13.32
N ALA A 249 -8.85 -10.76 -13.66
CA ALA A 249 -10.16 -10.79 -13.01
C ALA A 249 -10.06 -11.12 -11.52
N LEU A 250 -9.18 -12.05 -11.15
CA LEU A 250 -8.92 -12.45 -9.76
C LEU A 250 -8.35 -11.30 -8.93
N LEU A 251 -7.40 -10.54 -9.46
CA LEU A 251 -6.85 -9.35 -8.80
C LEU A 251 -7.90 -8.25 -8.63
N LEU A 252 -8.75 -8.04 -9.64
CA LEU A 252 -9.89 -7.11 -9.55
C LEU A 252 -10.88 -7.57 -8.48
N LEU A 253 -11.20 -8.85 -8.43
CA LEU A 253 -12.12 -9.44 -7.47
C LEU A 253 -11.61 -9.30 -6.04
N LEU A 254 -10.33 -9.61 -5.80
CA LEU A 254 -9.65 -9.47 -4.51
C LEU A 254 -9.67 -8.01 -4.03
N GLY A 255 -9.31 -7.07 -4.90
CA GLY A 255 -9.35 -5.64 -4.58
C GLY A 255 -10.77 -5.14 -4.29
N SER A 256 -11.74 -5.49 -5.14
CA SER A 256 -13.14 -5.09 -4.98
C SER A 256 -13.80 -5.66 -3.72
N ALA A 257 -13.44 -6.88 -3.33
CA ALA A 257 -13.90 -7.51 -2.10
C ALA A 257 -13.47 -6.73 -0.84
N GLY A 258 -12.39 -5.97 -0.92
CA GLY A 258 -11.97 -5.05 0.14
C GLY A 258 -13.04 -4.01 0.47
N ILE A 259 -13.87 -3.59 -0.50
CA ILE A 259 -14.99 -2.67 -0.23
C ILE A 259 -15.98 -3.30 0.75
N ILE A 260 -16.27 -4.60 0.60
CA ILE A 260 -17.14 -5.34 1.54
C ILE A 260 -16.49 -5.35 2.92
N GLY A 261 -15.19 -5.63 3.00
CA GLY A 261 -14.43 -5.60 4.26
C GLY A 261 -14.48 -4.22 4.93
N SER A 262 -14.36 -3.15 4.16
CA SER A 262 -14.48 -1.76 4.65
C SER A 262 -15.87 -1.47 5.23
N VAL A 263 -16.93 -1.92 4.55
CA VAL A 263 -18.32 -1.77 5.05
C VAL A 263 -18.55 -2.55 6.33
N ILE A 264 -18.06 -3.79 6.41
CA ILE A 264 -18.13 -4.62 7.62
C ILE A 264 -17.42 -3.92 8.78
N PHE A 265 -16.17 -3.46 8.55
CA PHE A 265 -15.39 -2.77 9.57
C PHE A 265 -16.06 -1.45 9.99
N GLY A 266 -16.58 -0.69 9.04
CA GLY A 266 -17.29 0.58 9.33
C GLY A 266 -18.52 0.40 10.22
N LYS A 267 -19.24 -0.73 10.11
CA LYS A 267 -20.43 -1.02 10.92
C LYS A 267 -20.08 -1.62 12.28
N LEU A 268 -19.09 -2.49 12.34
CA LEU A 268 -18.81 -3.32 13.53
C LEU A 268 -17.50 -2.94 14.23
N GLY A 269 -16.63 -2.15 13.59
CA GLY A 269 -15.28 -1.85 14.06
C GLY A 269 -15.24 -1.06 15.36
N ASN A 270 -16.20 -0.16 15.60
CA ASN A 270 -16.24 0.62 16.84
C ASN A 270 -16.40 -0.29 18.07
N GLN A 271 -17.27 -1.30 17.97
CA GLN A 271 -17.60 -2.18 19.09
C GLN A 271 -16.71 -3.43 19.15
N TYR A 272 -16.32 -3.99 17.98
CA TYR A 272 -15.68 -5.29 17.88
C TYR A 272 -14.31 -5.28 17.18
N ALA A 273 -13.59 -4.16 17.15
CA ALA A 273 -12.34 -4.02 16.40
C ALA A 273 -11.34 -5.17 16.64
N SER A 274 -11.13 -5.56 17.90
CA SER A 274 -10.18 -6.62 18.26
C SER A 274 -10.63 -8.00 17.75
N ALA A 275 -11.91 -8.32 17.93
CA ALA A 275 -12.48 -9.58 17.45
C ALA A 275 -12.48 -9.66 15.93
N LEU A 276 -12.86 -8.56 15.25
CA LEU A 276 -12.83 -8.48 13.78
C LEU A 276 -11.43 -8.70 13.22
N VAL A 277 -10.41 -8.06 13.81
CA VAL A 277 -9.02 -8.23 13.35
C VAL A 277 -8.57 -9.68 13.56
N SER A 278 -8.78 -10.29 14.72
CA SER A 278 -8.40 -11.68 14.96
C SER A 278 -9.15 -12.66 14.05
N THR A 279 -10.44 -12.44 13.82
CA THR A 279 -11.25 -13.26 12.89
C THR A 279 -10.76 -13.07 11.44
N ALA A 280 -10.41 -11.86 11.04
CA ALA A 280 -9.86 -11.60 9.71
C ALA A 280 -8.47 -12.24 9.51
N ILE A 281 -7.61 -12.27 10.55
CA ILE A 281 -6.33 -13.00 10.51
C ILE A 281 -6.57 -14.50 10.40
N ALA A 282 -7.55 -15.06 11.12
CA ALA A 282 -7.94 -16.45 10.98
C ALA A 282 -8.46 -16.77 9.57
N LEU A 283 -9.26 -15.87 8.99
CA LEU A 283 -9.75 -15.99 7.62
C LEU A 283 -8.60 -15.92 6.61
N LEU A 284 -7.64 -15.01 6.79
CA LEU A 284 -6.42 -14.94 5.98
C LEU A 284 -5.63 -16.25 6.05
N LEU A 285 -5.43 -16.80 7.26
CA LEU A 285 -4.76 -18.09 7.45
C LEU A 285 -5.45 -19.21 6.65
N VAL A 286 -6.77 -19.29 6.72
CA VAL A 286 -7.54 -20.27 5.95
C VAL A 286 -7.39 -20.05 4.45
N CYS A 287 -7.45 -18.80 3.98
CA CYS A 287 -7.25 -18.48 2.57
C CYS A 287 -5.86 -18.90 2.07
N LEU A 288 -4.82 -18.64 2.85
CA LEU A 288 -3.44 -19.03 2.49
C LEU A 288 -3.26 -20.56 2.49
N ALA A 289 -3.81 -21.25 3.48
CA ALA A 289 -3.74 -22.72 3.56
C ALA A 289 -4.52 -23.41 2.41
N LEU A 290 -5.62 -22.81 1.97
CA LEU A 290 -6.46 -23.33 0.89
C LEU A 290 -6.06 -22.84 -0.52
N LEU A 291 -5.01 -22.02 -0.65
CA LEU A 291 -4.61 -21.43 -1.93
C LEU A 291 -4.29 -22.53 -2.97
N LEU A 292 -3.46 -23.50 -2.62
CA LEU A 292 -3.10 -24.61 -3.52
C LEU A 292 -4.29 -25.56 -3.74
N PRO A 293 -5.04 -26.04 -2.75
CA PRO A 293 -6.25 -26.82 -2.97
C PRO A 293 -7.29 -26.14 -3.88
N ALA A 294 -7.45 -24.83 -3.78
CA ALA A 294 -8.38 -24.05 -4.61
C ALA A 294 -7.90 -23.86 -6.06
N ALA A 295 -6.63 -24.13 -6.36
CA ALA A 295 -6.03 -23.94 -7.68
C ALA A 295 -6.58 -24.91 -8.77
N ASN A 296 -7.42 -25.87 -8.39
CA ASN A 296 -8.06 -26.80 -9.32
C ASN A 296 -9.31 -26.22 -10.04
N SER A 297 -9.79 -25.05 -9.64
CA SER A 297 -11.00 -24.42 -10.19
C SER A 297 -10.94 -22.90 -10.11
N GLU A 298 -11.29 -22.24 -11.22
CA GLU A 298 -11.43 -20.78 -11.26
C GLU A 298 -12.46 -20.27 -10.24
N ILE A 299 -13.56 -21.00 -10.04
CA ILE A 299 -14.61 -20.65 -9.07
C ILE A 299 -14.05 -20.71 -7.64
N HIS A 300 -13.32 -21.78 -7.30
CA HIS A 300 -12.73 -21.91 -5.97
C HIS A 300 -11.72 -20.82 -5.67
N LEU A 301 -10.81 -20.50 -6.61
CA LEU A 301 -9.88 -19.38 -6.45
C LEU A 301 -10.60 -18.03 -6.40
N GLY A 302 -11.64 -17.83 -7.20
CA GLY A 302 -12.46 -16.62 -7.18
C GLY A 302 -13.12 -16.39 -5.82
N VAL A 303 -13.80 -17.41 -5.28
CA VAL A 303 -14.44 -17.36 -3.95
C VAL A 303 -13.39 -17.12 -2.85
N LEU A 304 -12.27 -17.85 -2.91
CA LEU A 304 -11.16 -17.65 -1.96
C LEU A 304 -10.65 -16.22 -1.96
N SER A 305 -10.50 -15.61 -3.14
CA SER A 305 -10.02 -14.24 -3.31
C SER A 305 -10.98 -13.19 -2.74
N ILE A 306 -12.30 -13.44 -2.78
CA ILE A 306 -13.28 -12.57 -2.12
C ILE A 306 -13.02 -12.55 -0.61
N PHE A 307 -12.96 -13.72 0.02
CA PHE A 307 -12.69 -13.79 1.46
C PHE A 307 -11.33 -13.23 1.84
N TRP A 308 -10.32 -13.45 1.02
CA TRP A 308 -8.98 -12.91 1.21
C TRP A 308 -8.96 -11.37 1.15
N GLY A 309 -9.61 -10.76 0.16
CA GLY A 309 -9.74 -9.31 0.04
C GLY A 309 -10.48 -8.68 1.21
N ILE A 310 -11.59 -9.30 1.65
CA ILE A 310 -12.34 -8.89 2.85
C ILE A 310 -11.42 -8.91 4.09
N ALA A 311 -10.71 -10.03 4.30
CA ALA A 311 -9.81 -10.21 5.44
C ALA A 311 -8.73 -9.13 5.50
N MET A 312 -8.04 -8.88 4.38
CA MET A 312 -6.96 -7.91 4.33
C MET A 312 -7.42 -6.48 4.58
N MET A 313 -8.58 -6.09 4.07
CA MET A 313 -9.14 -4.77 4.34
C MET A 313 -9.48 -4.58 5.82
N ILE A 314 -10.10 -5.56 6.45
CA ILE A 314 -10.44 -5.52 7.89
C ILE A 314 -9.17 -5.45 8.73
N ILE A 315 -8.13 -6.24 8.40
CA ILE A 315 -6.83 -6.21 9.08
C ILE A 315 -6.20 -4.83 8.98
N GLY A 316 -6.10 -4.28 7.76
CA GLY A 316 -5.47 -2.97 7.52
C GLY A 316 -6.16 -1.85 8.29
N LEU A 317 -7.48 -1.75 8.19
CA LEU A 317 -8.28 -0.73 8.90
C LEU A 317 -8.18 -0.91 10.41
N GLY A 318 -8.30 -2.15 10.90
CA GLY A 318 -8.26 -2.44 12.33
C GLY A 318 -6.90 -2.12 12.96
N MET A 319 -5.79 -2.42 12.29
CA MET A 319 -4.45 -2.05 12.75
C MET A 319 -4.27 -0.54 12.78
N GLN A 320 -4.68 0.15 11.73
CA GLN A 320 -4.59 1.61 11.64
C GLN A 320 -5.34 2.30 12.77
N VAL A 321 -6.58 1.90 13.03
CA VAL A 321 -7.41 2.46 14.10
C VAL A 321 -6.78 2.22 15.47
N LYS A 322 -6.22 1.02 15.71
CA LYS A 322 -5.53 0.71 16.97
C LYS A 322 -4.26 1.53 17.18
N VAL A 323 -3.49 1.78 16.13
CA VAL A 323 -2.31 2.67 16.19
C VAL A 323 -2.72 4.08 16.59
N LEU A 324 -3.77 4.62 15.97
CA LEU A 324 -4.31 5.95 16.30
C LEU A 324 -4.79 6.03 17.75
N ALA A 325 -5.49 5.01 18.24
CA ALA A 325 -5.98 4.93 19.60
C ALA A 325 -4.84 4.85 20.64
N LEU A 326 -3.73 4.17 20.32
CA LEU A 326 -2.59 3.99 21.21
C LEU A 326 -1.60 5.16 21.21
N ALA A 327 -1.72 6.10 20.26
CA ALA A 327 -0.82 7.25 20.13
C ALA A 327 -1.57 8.56 19.84
N PRO A 328 -2.56 8.96 20.67
CA PRO A 328 -3.36 10.15 20.43
C PRO A 328 -2.56 11.46 20.54
N ASP A 329 -1.46 11.45 21.28
CA ASP A 329 -0.54 12.57 21.50
C ASP A 329 0.53 12.71 20.40
N ALA A 330 0.69 11.73 19.53
CA ALA A 330 1.71 11.70 18.47
C ALA A 330 1.22 10.95 17.22
N THR A 331 -0.03 11.15 16.82
CA THR A 331 -0.71 10.44 15.75
C THR A 331 0.06 10.44 14.44
N ASP A 332 0.61 11.59 14.02
CA ASP A 332 1.32 11.72 12.73
C ASP A 332 2.60 10.87 12.72
N VAL A 333 3.37 10.91 13.80
CA VAL A 333 4.61 10.12 13.93
C VAL A 333 4.29 8.63 14.01
N ALA A 334 3.26 8.26 14.77
CA ALA A 334 2.83 6.87 14.91
C ALA A 334 2.34 6.29 13.58
N MET A 335 1.62 7.09 12.78
CA MET A 335 1.14 6.68 11.46
C MET A 335 2.27 6.61 10.41
N ALA A 336 3.25 7.52 10.47
CA ALA A 336 4.44 7.45 9.63
C ALA A 336 5.25 6.18 9.92
N LEU A 337 5.43 5.84 11.19
CA LEU A 337 6.04 4.58 11.62
C LEU A 337 5.22 3.38 11.14
N PHE A 338 3.89 3.42 11.28
CA PHE A 338 3.00 2.35 10.83
C PHE A 338 3.15 2.09 9.32
N SER A 339 3.20 3.14 8.51
CA SER A 339 3.45 3.03 7.07
C SER A 339 4.79 2.37 6.75
N GLY A 340 5.88 2.80 7.42
CA GLY A 340 7.20 2.17 7.25
C GLY A 340 7.21 0.70 7.66
N ILE A 341 6.58 0.39 8.80
CA ILE A 341 6.45 -0.97 9.35
C ILE A 341 5.63 -1.86 8.43
N PHE A 342 4.55 -1.34 7.85
CA PHE A 342 3.77 -2.05 6.85
C PHE A 342 4.61 -2.40 5.62
N ASN A 343 5.43 -1.46 5.14
CA ASN A 343 6.35 -1.69 4.03
C ASN A 343 7.48 -2.68 4.37
N ILE A 344 7.95 -2.73 5.62
CA ILE A 344 8.85 -3.81 6.08
C ILE A 344 8.17 -5.18 5.86
N GLY A 345 6.91 -5.30 6.25
CA GLY A 345 6.12 -6.51 6.06
C GLY A 345 5.92 -6.88 4.58
N ILE A 346 5.63 -5.89 3.71
CA ILE A 346 5.54 -6.09 2.26
C ILE A 346 6.83 -6.69 1.71
N GLY A 347 7.96 -6.06 2.00
CA GLY A 347 9.25 -6.51 1.51
C GLY A 347 9.68 -7.86 2.07
N ALA A 348 9.42 -8.11 3.36
CA ALA A 348 9.70 -9.40 4.00
C ALA A 348 8.84 -10.51 3.37
N GLY A 349 7.55 -10.27 3.14
CA GLY A 349 6.66 -11.23 2.50
C GLY A 349 7.10 -11.55 1.06
N ALA A 350 7.39 -10.52 0.27
CA ALA A 350 7.90 -10.71 -1.09
C ALA A 350 9.21 -11.53 -1.10
N LEU A 351 10.12 -11.28 -0.14
CA LEU A 351 11.36 -12.04 0.01
C LEU A 351 11.10 -13.51 0.41
N VAL A 352 10.23 -13.74 1.39
CA VAL A 352 9.88 -15.10 1.82
C VAL A 352 9.21 -15.87 0.68
N GLY A 353 8.29 -15.27 -0.06
CA GLY A 353 7.67 -15.86 -1.23
C GLY A 353 8.68 -16.14 -2.36
N ASN A 354 9.66 -15.25 -2.55
CA ASN A 354 10.79 -15.46 -3.44
C ASN A 354 11.57 -16.71 -3.08
N GLN A 355 12.03 -16.80 -1.81
CA GLN A 355 12.82 -17.93 -1.34
C GLN A 355 12.03 -19.24 -1.38
N ALA A 356 10.73 -19.22 -1.03
CA ALA A 356 9.87 -20.39 -1.14
C ALA A 356 9.78 -20.89 -2.60
N SER A 357 9.62 -19.96 -3.55
CA SER A 357 9.52 -20.29 -4.97
C SER A 357 10.83 -20.81 -5.55
N LEU A 358 11.99 -20.30 -5.12
CA LEU A 358 13.30 -20.71 -5.61
C LEU A 358 13.76 -22.05 -5.03
N HIS A 359 13.56 -22.27 -3.74
CA HIS A 359 14.13 -23.44 -3.04
C HIS A 359 13.16 -24.62 -2.95
N TRP A 360 11.86 -24.37 -2.99
CA TRP A 360 10.85 -25.44 -2.94
C TRP A 360 10.01 -25.45 -4.19
N SER A 361 8.96 -24.66 -4.23
CA SER A 361 8.07 -24.50 -5.41
C SER A 361 7.16 -23.29 -5.19
N MET A 362 6.80 -22.62 -6.26
CA MET A 362 5.79 -21.58 -6.23
C MET A 362 4.42 -22.08 -5.73
N SER A 363 4.13 -23.38 -5.86
CA SER A 363 2.93 -24.00 -5.29
C SER A 363 2.85 -23.90 -3.76
N MET A 364 4.00 -23.73 -3.07
CA MET A 364 4.09 -23.71 -1.61
C MET A 364 3.88 -22.33 -0.99
N ILE A 365 3.76 -21.25 -1.80
CA ILE A 365 3.67 -19.86 -1.27
C ILE A 365 2.52 -19.66 -0.30
N GLY A 366 1.38 -20.33 -0.52
CA GLY A 366 0.23 -20.30 0.38
C GLY A 366 0.56 -20.94 1.74
N TYR A 367 1.12 -22.13 1.75
CA TYR A 367 1.49 -22.83 2.99
C TYR A 367 2.58 -22.10 3.76
N VAL A 368 3.59 -21.57 3.05
CA VAL A 368 4.67 -20.78 3.67
C VAL A 368 4.12 -19.50 4.28
N GLY A 369 3.20 -18.81 3.60
CA GLY A 369 2.51 -17.63 4.15
C GLY A 369 1.57 -17.96 5.31
N ALA A 370 1.00 -19.17 5.35
CA ALA A 370 0.14 -19.61 6.44
C ALA A 370 0.89 -19.72 7.79
N VAL A 371 2.19 -20.00 7.77
CA VAL A 371 3.00 -20.11 9.01
C VAL A 371 3.01 -18.78 9.78
N PRO A 372 3.49 -17.65 9.21
CA PRO A 372 3.41 -16.37 9.92
C PRO A 372 1.97 -15.91 10.16
N ALA A 373 0.98 -16.29 9.32
CA ALA A 373 -0.42 -15.99 9.59
C ALA A 373 -0.92 -16.69 10.88
N PHE A 374 -0.52 -17.95 11.10
CA PHE A 374 -0.83 -18.68 12.32
C PHE A 374 -0.18 -18.03 13.55
N ALA A 375 1.10 -17.65 13.45
CA ALA A 375 1.78 -16.92 14.51
C ALA A 375 1.10 -15.58 14.80
N ALA A 376 0.70 -14.83 13.76
CA ALA A 376 -0.03 -13.58 13.89
C ALA A 376 -1.40 -13.78 14.58
N LEU A 377 -2.11 -14.88 14.27
CA LEU A 377 -3.38 -15.20 14.93
C LEU A 377 -3.21 -15.40 16.44
N ILE A 378 -2.24 -16.24 16.82
CA ILE A 378 -1.93 -16.47 18.26
C ILE A 378 -1.57 -15.15 18.92
N TRP A 379 -0.64 -14.38 18.30
CA TRP A 379 -0.20 -13.09 18.83
C TRP A 379 -1.36 -12.09 18.97
N SER A 380 -2.25 -12.01 17.99
CA SER A 380 -3.43 -11.13 18.05
C SER A 380 -4.33 -11.43 19.24
N ILE A 381 -4.59 -12.73 19.53
CA ILE A 381 -5.40 -13.17 20.67
C ILE A 381 -4.73 -12.76 21.99
N ILE A 382 -3.41 -12.96 22.10
CA ILE A 382 -2.66 -12.61 23.32
C ILE A 382 -2.70 -11.10 23.58
N ILE A 383 -2.36 -10.28 22.57
CA ILE A 383 -2.25 -8.83 22.75
C ILE A 383 -3.61 -8.17 23.00
N PHE A 384 -4.68 -8.62 22.33
CA PHE A 384 -6.00 -8.03 22.49
C PHE A 384 -6.66 -8.42 23.83
N ARG A 385 -6.26 -9.54 24.43
CA ARG A 385 -6.62 -9.89 25.80
C ARG A 385 -5.82 -9.08 26.84
N ARG A 386 -4.53 -8.83 26.54
CA ARG A 386 -3.63 -8.12 27.47
C ARG A 386 -3.86 -6.60 27.46
N TRP A 387 -4.18 -6.04 26.30
CA TRP A 387 -4.44 -4.62 26.11
C TRP A 387 -5.75 -4.44 25.33
N PRO A 388 -6.91 -4.55 26.02
CA PRO A 388 -8.19 -4.29 25.40
C PRO A 388 -8.26 -2.79 25.04
N VAL A 389 -8.21 -2.48 23.75
CA VAL A 389 -8.42 -1.11 23.24
C VAL A 389 -9.89 -1.02 22.85
N THR A 390 -10.68 -0.34 23.64
CA THR A 390 -12.06 0.05 23.31
C THR A 390 -12.04 1.43 22.68
N LEU A 391 -12.70 1.59 21.53
CA LEU A 391 -12.76 2.86 20.78
C LEU A 391 -13.81 3.84 21.38
N GLU A 392 -14.59 3.40 22.37
CA GLU A 392 -15.65 4.18 22.97
C GLU A 392 -15.17 5.34 23.88
N GLU A 393 -13.92 5.31 24.34
CA GLU A 393 -13.38 6.34 25.24
C GLU A 393 -12.94 7.65 24.56
N GLN A 394 -13.04 7.75 23.21
CA GLN A 394 -12.59 8.95 22.46
C GLN A 394 -13.70 9.91 22.05
N THR A 395 -14.95 9.67 22.46
CA THR A 395 -16.12 10.52 22.12
C THR A 395 -16.62 11.39 23.29
N GLN A 396 -15.83 11.53 24.36
CA GLN A 396 -16.13 12.48 25.45
C GLN A 396 -15.20 13.68 25.42
#